data_9e43c2402bd86e202220c51ce3ade37c
#
_entry.id   9e43c2402bd86e202220c51ce3ade37c
#
_cell.length_a   1.000
_cell.length_b   1.000
_cell.length_c   1.000
_cell.angle_alpha   90.00
_cell.angle_beta   90.00
_cell.angle_gamma   90.00
#
_symmetry.space_group_name_H-M   'P 1'
#
loop_
_entity.id
_entity.type
_entity.pdbx_description
1 polymer ?
#
loop_
_entity_poly.entity_id
_entity_poly.type
_entity_poly.pdbx_seq_one_letter_code
_entity_poly.pdbx_strand_id
1 'polypeptide(L)'
;MTETFINKDHLAALAASFGVTLDETALDRFDAYARLLCAWNEKINLTAITAPEEIVVKHFADSLSLLQVAGLPQNAALIDVGTGAGFPGLALKIARPDLRVTLLDSTKKKLTVLADVSGALGLSVELLHLRAEDAGRQPAFREQFDVAAARAVANLRELAEYCLPFVKVGGRFLAMKSAKTDAELEEAKAAVRLLGGKTAAVHPVALYEAGARTVIEIEKVSPTPALYPRPSAKIARFPLK
;
A
#
# COMPACT_ATOMS: atom_id res chain seq x y z
N MET A 1 29.16 13.53 11.25
CA MET A 1 28.22 12.44 10.88
C MET A 1 26.96 12.69 11.66
N THR A 2 25.85 12.95 11.01
CA THR A 2 24.54 13.05 11.69
C THR A 2 24.19 11.67 12.24
N GLU A 3 23.86 11.60 13.52
CA GLU A 3 23.41 10.38 14.17
C GLU A 3 22.21 9.79 13.42
N THR A 4 22.25 8.48 13.07
CA THR A 4 21.15 7.81 12.39
C THR A 4 19.94 7.71 13.33
N PHE A 5 18.74 7.95 12.80
CA PHE A 5 17.49 7.89 13.58
C PHE A 5 16.96 6.45 13.71
N ILE A 6 17.10 5.68 12.64
CA ILE A 6 16.73 4.25 12.62
C ILE A 6 17.96 3.36 12.57
N ASN A 7 17.80 2.10 12.95
CA ASN A 7 18.81 1.07 12.73
C ASN A 7 18.77 0.61 11.25
N LYS A 8 19.67 1.18 10.41
CA LYS A 8 19.75 0.89 8.98
C LYS A 8 20.13 -0.56 8.70
N ASP A 9 21.05 -1.13 9.50
CA ASP A 9 21.49 -2.53 9.34
C ASP A 9 20.35 -3.50 9.58
N HIS A 10 19.52 -3.21 10.59
CA HIS A 10 18.32 -3.99 10.88
C HIS A 10 17.31 -3.91 9.73
N LEU A 11 17.04 -2.70 9.19
CA LEU A 11 16.17 -2.55 8.03
C LEU A 11 16.70 -3.30 6.81
N ALA A 12 18.01 -3.20 6.53
CA ALA A 12 18.65 -3.90 5.43
C ALA A 12 18.52 -5.43 5.57
N ALA A 13 18.72 -5.97 6.78
CA ALA A 13 18.57 -7.39 7.05
C ALA A 13 17.12 -7.86 6.85
N LEU A 14 16.12 -7.10 7.32
CA LEU A 14 14.72 -7.40 7.10
C LEU A 14 14.35 -7.35 5.62
N ALA A 15 14.80 -6.33 4.89
CA ALA A 15 14.57 -6.22 3.45
C ALA A 15 15.20 -7.40 2.69
N ALA A 16 16.42 -7.79 3.05
CA ALA A 16 17.11 -8.94 2.45
C ALA A 16 16.34 -10.26 2.66
N SER A 17 15.66 -10.43 3.79
CA SER A 17 14.82 -11.61 4.03
C SER A 17 13.63 -11.73 3.07
N PHE A 18 13.23 -10.62 2.44
CA PHE A 18 12.21 -10.55 1.38
C PHE A 18 12.81 -10.56 -0.04
N GLY A 19 14.13 -10.77 -0.17
CA GLY A 19 14.84 -10.71 -1.46
C GLY A 19 15.04 -9.28 -1.98
N VAL A 20 14.93 -8.27 -1.11
CA VAL A 20 15.10 -6.85 -1.45
C VAL A 20 16.45 -6.36 -0.95
N THR A 21 17.29 -5.88 -1.87
CA THR A 21 18.56 -5.21 -1.53
C THR A 21 18.33 -3.71 -1.48
N LEU A 22 18.67 -3.09 -0.36
CA LEU A 22 18.65 -1.64 -0.19
C LEU A 22 20.08 -1.11 -0.27
N ASP A 23 20.34 -0.18 -1.18
CA ASP A 23 21.61 0.56 -1.23
C ASP A 23 21.65 1.65 -0.13
N GLU A 24 22.82 2.26 0.07
CA GLU A 24 23.02 3.32 1.08
C GLU A 24 22.07 4.50 0.84
N THR A 25 21.80 4.86 -0.40
CA THR A 25 20.86 5.93 -0.76
C THR A 25 19.44 5.61 -0.31
N ALA A 26 19.00 4.38 -0.48
CA ALA A 26 17.68 3.93 -0.01
C ALA A 26 17.61 3.93 1.52
N LEU A 27 18.66 3.45 2.19
CA LEU A 27 18.74 3.46 3.65
C LEU A 27 18.74 4.88 4.23
N ASP A 28 19.46 5.82 3.60
CA ASP A 28 19.43 7.24 3.96
C ASP A 28 18.03 7.85 3.80
N ARG A 29 17.34 7.49 2.72
CA ARG A 29 15.96 7.94 2.49
C ARG A 29 15.00 7.38 3.55
N PHE A 30 15.15 6.13 3.97
CA PHE A 30 14.33 5.57 5.05
C PHE A 30 14.60 6.24 6.39
N ASP A 31 15.87 6.55 6.73
CA ASP A 31 16.22 7.30 7.94
C ASP A 31 15.59 8.69 7.93
N ALA A 32 15.72 9.42 6.83
CA ALA A 32 15.12 10.73 6.65
C ALA A 32 13.59 10.67 6.70
N TYR A 33 12.97 9.64 6.10
CA TYR A 33 11.53 9.45 6.14
C TYR A 33 11.03 9.22 7.57
N ALA A 34 11.71 8.40 8.36
CA ALA A 34 11.35 8.16 9.76
C ALA A 34 11.41 9.45 10.59
N ARG A 35 12.45 10.27 10.43
CA ARG A 35 12.56 11.60 11.08
C ARG A 35 11.42 12.52 10.70
N LEU A 36 11.15 12.64 9.41
CA LEU A 36 10.06 13.48 8.90
C LEU A 36 8.68 13.01 9.37
N LEU A 37 8.47 11.69 9.37
CA LEU A 37 7.23 11.08 9.87
C LEU A 37 6.98 11.47 11.34
N CYS A 38 7.98 11.34 12.21
CA CYS A 38 7.86 11.71 13.61
C CYS A 38 7.63 13.22 13.78
N ALA A 39 8.39 14.06 13.08
CA ALA A 39 8.24 15.51 13.16
C ALA A 39 6.86 16.00 12.68
N TRP A 40 6.30 15.38 11.64
CA TRP A 40 4.95 15.68 11.19
C TRP A 40 3.87 15.10 12.11
N ASN A 41 4.14 13.95 12.74
CA ASN A 41 3.20 13.31 13.64
C ASN A 41 2.92 14.13 14.90
N GLU A 42 3.87 14.98 15.33
CA GLU A 42 3.66 15.97 16.41
C GLU A 42 2.59 17.02 16.05
N LYS A 43 2.39 17.29 14.75
CA LYS A 43 1.48 18.33 14.27
C LYS A 43 0.13 17.76 13.83
N ILE A 44 0.15 16.57 13.25
CA ILE A 44 -1.04 15.87 12.78
C ILE A 44 -0.88 14.37 13.03
N ASN A 45 -1.90 13.74 13.59
CA ASN A 45 -1.90 12.30 13.87
C ASN A 45 -1.87 11.48 12.57
N LEU A 46 -0.67 11.12 12.12
CA LEU A 46 -0.44 10.27 10.93
C LEU A 46 -0.44 8.80 11.30
N THR A 47 0.20 8.47 12.42
CA THR A 47 0.39 7.11 12.91
C THR A 47 0.50 7.08 14.43
N ALA A 48 0.10 5.95 15.04
CA ALA A 48 0.37 5.67 16.44
C ALA A 48 1.78 5.11 16.69
N ILE A 49 2.51 4.75 15.63
CA ILE A 49 3.83 4.12 15.68
C ILE A 49 4.88 5.22 15.49
N THR A 50 5.65 5.54 16.55
CA THR A 50 6.65 6.61 16.55
C THR A 50 8.02 6.16 17.02
N ALA A 51 8.14 5.02 17.70
CA ALA A 51 9.43 4.46 18.09
C ALA A 51 10.23 4.02 16.85
N PRO A 52 11.51 4.40 16.71
CA PRO A 52 12.31 4.11 15.51
C PRO A 52 12.34 2.63 15.13
N GLU A 53 12.49 1.72 16.10
CA GLU A 53 12.50 0.28 15.89
C GLU A 53 11.15 -0.22 15.38
N GLU A 54 10.04 0.29 15.90
CA GLU A 54 8.71 -0.06 15.44
C GLU A 54 8.43 0.48 14.03
N ILE A 55 8.94 1.67 13.68
CA ILE A 55 8.83 2.23 12.32
C ILE A 55 9.55 1.30 11.34
N VAL A 56 10.76 0.85 11.67
CA VAL A 56 11.52 -0.09 10.84
C VAL A 56 10.72 -1.35 10.57
N VAL A 57 10.16 -1.98 11.60
CA VAL A 57 9.50 -3.28 11.47
C VAL A 57 8.06 -3.13 10.96
N LYS A 58 7.24 -2.29 11.62
CA LYS A 58 5.78 -2.21 11.40
C LYS A 58 5.38 -1.31 10.25
N HIS A 59 6.29 -0.45 9.76
CA HIS A 59 6.02 0.41 8.61
C HIS A 59 6.90 0.02 7.41
N PHE A 60 8.22 0.09 7.54
CA PHE A 60 9.12 -0.10 6.40
C PHE A 60 9.18 -1.57 5.97
N ALA A 61 9.61 -2.48 6.84
CA ALA A 61 9.72 -3.90 6.51
C ALA A 61 8.35 -4.50 6.13
N ASP A 62 7.28 -4.16 6.85
CA ASP A 62 5.91 -4.55 6.51
C ASP A 62 5.56 -4.14 5.06
N SER A 63 5.85 -2.88 4.68
CA SER A 63 5.62 -2.41 3.29
C SER A 63 6.49 -3.12 2.26
N LEU A 64 7.79 -3.33 2.57
CA LEU A 64 8.74 -4.00 1.67
C LEU A 64 8.42 -5.48 1.45
N SER A 65 7.72 -6.12 2.38
CA SER A 65 7.26 -7.50 2.22
C SER A 65 6.38 -7.73 0.98
N LEU A 66 5.73 -6.68 0.46
CA LEU A 66 4.99 -6.76 -0.81
C LEU A 66 5.89 -7.09 -2.00
N LEU A 67 7.17 -6.72 -1.96
CA LEU A 67 8.10 -6.99 -3.06
C LEU A 67 8.48 -8.48 -3.16
N GLN A 68 8.41 -9.22 -2.04
CA GLN A 68 8.58 -10.68 -2.03
C GLN A 68 7.47 -11.38 -2.82
N VAL A 69 6.24 -10.84 -2.72
CA VAL A 69 5.04 -11.50 -3.24
C VAL A 69 4.81 -11.18 -4.71
N ALA A 70 5.07 -9.96 -5.12
CA ALA A 70 4.39 -9.43 -6.30
C ALA A 70 5.14 -9.57 -7.62
N GLY A 71 6.45 -9.87 -7.65
CA GLY A 71 7.20 -9.89 -8.92
C GLY A 71 6.87 -8.68 -9.82
N LEU A 72 6.91 -7.46 -9.23
CA LEU A 72 6.47 -6.25 -9.93
C LEU A 72 7.29 -5.99 -11.18
N PRO A 73 6.65 -5.81 -12.35
CA PRO A 73 7.35 -5.43 -13.58
C PRO A 73 8.19 -4.16 -13.38
N GLN A 74 9.20 -3.99 -14.22
CA GLN A 74 9.95 -2.74 -14.25
C GLN A 74 9.03 -1.61 -14.73
N ASN A 75 9.15 -0.43 -14.10
CA ASN A 75 8.32 0.75 -14.35
C ASN A 75 6.81 0.52 -14.15
N ALA A 76 6.42 -0.45 -13.33
CA ALA A 76 5.01 -0.72 -13.07
C ALA A 76 4.30 0.51 -12.49
N ALA A 77 3.06 0.73 -12.94
CA ALA A 77 2.16 1.72 -12.36
C ALA A 77 1.50 1.11 -11.11
N LEU A 78 1.75 1.71 -9.96
CA LEU A 78 1.22 1.29 -8.68
C LEU A 78 0.36 2.40 -8.06
N ILE A 79 -0.84 2.05 -7.61
CA ILE A 79 -1.67 2.93 -6.79
C ILE A 79 -1.76 2.39 -5.36
N ASP A 80 -1.46 3.23 -4.38
CA ASP A 80 -1.64 2.96 -2.95
C ASP A 80 -2.95 3.59 -2.49
N VAL A 81 -3.94 2.75 -2.21
CA VAL A 81 -5.32 3.17 -1.91
C VAL A 81 -5.52 3.35 -0.41
N GLY A 82 -5.74 4.61 -0.02
CA GLY A 82 -5.80 4.97 1.40
C GLY A 82 -4.41 5.01 2.02
N THR A 83 -3.48 5.63 1.34
CA THR A 83 -2.03 5.63 1.65
C THR A 83 -1.68 6.12 3.07
N GLY A 84 -2.51 6.94 3.67
CA GLY A 84 -2.31 7.45 5.03
C GLY A 84 -1.00 8.23 5.17
N ALA A 85 -0.08 7.70 5.95
CA ALA A 85 1.25 8.25 6.13
C ALA A 85 2.25 7.86 5.01
N GLY A 86 1.77 7.30 3.89
CA GLY A 86 2.60 6.90 2.74
C GLY A 86 2.92 5.41 2.67
N PHE A 87 2.15 4.57 3.35
CA PHE A 87 2.42 3.14 3.44
C PHE A 87 1.30 2.28 2.81
N PRO A 88 1.68 1.35 1.91
CA PRO A 88 3.03 0.92 1.54
C PRO A 88 3.72 1.75 0.44
N GLY A 89 2.99 2.62 -0.29
CA GLY A 89 3.40 3.20 -1.57
C GLY A 89 4.74 3.94 -1.56
N LEU A 90 4.95 4.86 -0.61
CA LEU A 90 6.20 5.64 -0.55
C LEU A 90 7.41 4.78 -0.13
N ALA A 91 7.22 3.81 0.77
CA ALA A 91 8.27 2.86 1.12
C ALA A 91 8.68 1.99 -0.08
N LEU A 92 7.70 1.54 -0.88
CA LEU A 92 7.96 0.82 -2.14
C LEU A 92 8.70 1.69 -3.15
N LYS A 93 8.37 2.98 -3.26
CA LYS A 93 9.06 3.93 -4.14
C LYS A 93 10.52 4.15 -3.75
N ILE A 94 10.84 4.14 -2.46
CA ILE A 94 12.23 4.23 -1.99
C ILE A 94 13.03 3.00 -2.43
N ALA A 95 12.49 1.79 -2.22
CA ALA A 95 13.18 0.55 -2.55
C ALA A 95 13.19 0.21 -4.05
N ARG A 96 12.21 0.71 -4.81
CA ARG A 96 12.03 0.51 -6.25
C ARG A 96 11.79 1.87 -6.93
N PRO A 97 12.85 2.65 -7.16
CA PRO A 97 12.76 3.99 -7.75
C PRO A 97 12.14 4.03 -9.15
N ASP A 98 12.16 2.90 -9.85
CA ASP A 98 11.55 2.74 -11.17
C ASP A 98 10.01 2.76 -11.15
N LEU A 99 9.37 2.39 -10.03
CA LEU A 99 7.91 2.36 -9.94
C LEU A 99 7.29 3.76 -10.16
N ARG A 100 6.21 3.80 -10.90
CA ARG A 100 5.34 4.97 -11.04
C ARG A 100 4.25 4.88 -9.98
N VAL A 101 4.44 5.60 -8.88
CA VAL A 101 3.57 5.48 -7.68
C VAL A 101 2.60 6.64 -7.60
N THR A 102 1.32 6.31 -7.49
CA THR A 102 0.22 7.21 -7.14
C THR A 102 -0.23 6.93 -5.71
N LEU A 103 -0.22 7.95 -4.85
CA LEU A 103 -0.64 7.90 -3.45
C LEU A 103 -2.04 8.53 -3.34
N LEU A 104 -3.05 7.71 -3.10
CA LEU A 104 -4.45 8.13 -3.00
C LEU A 104 -4.89 8.22 -1.54
N ASP A 105 -5.36 9.37 -1.11
CA ASP A 105 -6.05 9.54 0.19
C ASP A 105 -7.15 10.60 0.08
N SER A 106 -8.24 10.41 0.82
CA SER A 106 -9.34 11.38 0.90
C SER A 106 -9.04 12.58 1.82
N THR A 107 -7.92 12.54 2.56
CA THR A 107 -7.54 13.53 3.55
C THR A 107 -6.44 14.44 3.03
N LYS A 108 -6.80 15.65 2.60
CA LYS A 108 -5.84 16.64 2.04
C LYS A 108 -4.62 16.87 2.93
N LYS A 109 -4.81 16.97 4.25
CA LYS A 109 -3.71 17.21 5.21
C LYS A 109 -2.62 16.12 5.12
N LYS A 110 -3.01 14.85 4.97
CA LYS A 110 -2.04 13.74 4.82
C LYS A 110 -1.25 13.87 3.52
N LEU A 111 -1.92 14.19 2.42
CA LEU A 111 -1.25 14.39 1.12
C LEU A 111 -0.31 15.61 1.13
N THR A 112 -0.64 16.67 1.88
CA THR A 112 0.30 17.80 2.08
C THR A 112 1.60 17.31 2.74
N VAL A 113 1.51 16.46 3.77
CA VAL A 113 2.69 15.85 4.39
C VAL A 113 3.46 15.00 3.40
N LEU A 114 2.75 14.17 2.64
CA LEU A 114 3.41 13.31 1.64
C LEU A 114 4.09 14.11 0.53
N ALA A 115 3.56 15.29 0.16
CA ALA A 115 4.23 16.21 -0.74
C ALA A 115 5.58 16.69 -0.17
N ASP A 116 5.57 17.13 1.08
CA ASP A 116 6.79 17.60 1.76
C ASP A 116 7.79 16.46 1.94
N VAL A 117 7.33 15.29 2.40
CA VAL A 117 8.20 14.12 2.60
C VAL A 117 8.80 13.65 1.28
N SER A 118 7.97 13.42 0.24
CA SER A 118 8.48 12.97 -1.07
C SER A 118 9.43 13.98 -1.70
N GLY A 119 9.13 15.28 -1.57
CA GLY A 119 10.01 16.36 -2.03
C GLY A 119 11.36 16.35 -1.31
N ALA A 120 11.36 16.25 0.02
CA ALA A 120 12.59 16.18 0.84
C ALA A 120 13.44 14.93 0.52
N LEU A 121 12.81 13.82 0.16
CA LEU A 121 13.49 12.57 -0.23
C LEU A 121 13.92 12.55 -1.71
N GLY A 122 13.60 13.55 -2.50
CA GLY A 122 13.87 13.60 -3.94
C GLY A 122 13.13 12.51 -4.72
N LEU A 123 11.89 12.17 -4.30
CA LEU A 123 11.07 11.14 -4.91
C LEU A 123 9.92 11.76 -5.73
N SER A 124 9.78 11.30 -6.97
CA SER A 124 8.64 11.67 -7.82
C SER A 124 7.51 10.67 -7.60
N VAL A 125 6.39 11.15 -7.04
CA VAL A 125 5.14 10.41 -6.84
C VAL A 125 3.96 11.28 -7.27
N GLU A 126 2.87 10.66 -7.70
CA GLU A 126 1.61 11.35 -7.93
C GLU A 126 0.79 11.35 -6.63
N LEU A 127 0.26 12.51 -6.25
CA LEU A 127 -0.60 12.67 -5.09
C LEU A 127 -2.05 12.90 -5.53
N LEU A 128 -2.93 11.97 -5.21
CA LEU A 128 -4.32 12.01 -5.66
C LEU A 128 -5.27 12.26 -4.48
N HIS A 129 -5.78 13.50 -4.38
CA HIS A 129 -6.75 13.88 -3.36
C HIS A 129 -8.17 13.61 -3.83
N LEU A 130 -8.62 12.38 -3.68
CA LEU A 130 -9.98 11.93 -4.00
C LEU A 130 -10.40 10.81 -3.04
N ARG A 131 -11.69 10.52 -2.97
CA ARG A 131 -12.17 9.25 -2.42
C ARG A 131 -11.91 8.14 -3.44
N ALA A 132 -11.62 6.93 -2.94
CA ALA A 132 -11.30 5.80 -3.81
C ALA A 132 -12.45 5.45 -4.76
N GLU A 133 -13.69 5.50 -4.26
CA GLU A 133 -14.88 5.25 -5.06
C GLU A 133 -15.13 6.29 -6.16
N ASP A 134 -14.74 7.53 -5.93
CA ASP A 134 -14.88 8.61 -6.93
C ASP A 134 -13.76 8.50 -7.98
N ALA A 135 -12.52 8.26 -7.55
CA ALA A 135 -11.38 8.10 -8.43
C ALA A 135 -11.53 6.82 -9.33
N GLY A 136 -11.98 5.70 -8.75
CA GLY A 136 -12.19 4.45 -9.48
C GLY A 136 -13.27 4.49 -10.57
N ARG A 137 -14.07 5.56 -10.61
CA ARG A 137 -15.04 5.83 -11.69
C ARG A 137 -14.48 6.70 -12.80
N GLN A 138 -13.38 7.41 -12.55
CA GLN A 138 -12.81 8.34 -13.53
C GLN A 138 -11.98 7.56 -14.57
N PRO A 139 -12.18 7.79 -15.87
CA PRO A 139 -11.42 7.10 -16.93
C PRO A 139 -9.90 7.29 -16.82
N ALA A 140 -9.45 8.40 -16.23
CA ALA A 140 -8.04 8.68 -16.02
C ALA A 140 -7.35 7.67 -15.06
N PHE A 141 -8.12 7.05 -14.15
CA PHE A 141 -7.57 6.14 -13.13
C PHE A 141 -8.13 4.73 -13.22
N ARG A 142 -9.32 4.58 -13.79
CA ARG A 142 -9.99 3.28 -13.90
C ARG A 142 -9.22 2.34 -14.82
N GLU A 143 -8.84 1.17 -14.25
CA GLU A 143 -8.11 0.12 -14.98
C GLU A 143 -6.80 0.60 -15.65
N GLN A 144 -6.10 1.54 -14.98
CA GLN A 144 -4.85 2.12 -15.47
C GLN A 144 -3.60 1.57 -14.77
N PHE A 145 -3.75 0.89 -13.62
CA PHE A 145 -2.63 0.48 -12.81
C PHE A 145 -2.29 -1.00 -12.97
N ASP A 146 -0.99 -1.33 -13.00
CA ASP A 146 -0.49 -2.70 -12.94
C ASP A 146 -0.80 -3.33 -11.59
N VAL A 147 -0.69 -2.52 -10.53
CA VAL A 147 -0.91 -2.95 -9.16
C VAL A 147 -1.68 -1.91 -8.37
N ALA A 148 -2.70 -2.35 -7.65
CA ALA A 148 -3.25 -1.62 -6.52
C ALA A 148 -2.76 -2.27 -5.22
N ALA A 149 -2.32 -1.47 -4.27
CA ALA A 149 -1.98 -1.92 -2.92
C ALA A 149 -2.87 -1.20 -1.90
N ALA A 150 -3.19 -1.88 -0.80
CA ALA A 150 -3.89 -1.26 0.32
C ALA A 150 -3.49 -1.93 1.63
N ARG A 151 -3.31 -1.12 2.70
CA ARG A 151 -2.97 -1.57 4.05
C ARG A 151 -3.95 -1.04 5.08
N ALA A 152 -4.54 -1.95 5.88
CA ALA A 152 -5.35 -1.62 7.08
C ALA A 152 -6.52 -0.64 6.86
N VAL A 153 -7.15 -0.63 5.67
CA VAL A 153 -8.21 0.35 5.33
C VAL A 153 -9.60 -0.17 5.70
N ALA A 154 -9.94 -1.43 5.36
CA ALA A 154 -11.27 -2.01 5.55
C ALA A 154 -11.25 -3.55 5.45
N ASN A 155 -12.44 -4.17 5.60
CA ASN A 155 -12.64 -5.59 5.29
C ASN A 155 -12.36 -5.87 3.79
N LEU A 156 -11.93 -7.09 3.45
CA LEU A 156 -11.51 -7.46 2.09
C LEU A 156 -12.62 -7.24 1.04
N ARG A 157 -13.89 -7.47 1.39
CA ARG A 157 -15.04 -7.20 0.49
C ARG A 157 -15.11 -5.73 0.08
N GLU A 158 -14.94 -4.85 1.05
CA GLU A 158 -14.94 -3.39 0.82
C GLU A 158 -13.68 -2.98 0.07
N LEU A 159 -12.51 -3.49 0.49
CA LEU A 159 -11.24 -3.21 -0.17
C LEU A 159 -11.23 -3.65 -1.63
N ALA A 160 -11.81 -4.81 -1.94
CA ALA A 160 -11.93 -5.27 -3.32
C ALA A 160 -12.72 -4.28 -4.18
N GLU A 161 -13.82 -3.71 -3.64
CA GLU A 161 -14.63 -2.73 -4.36
C GLU A 161 -13.91 -1.37 -4.52
N TYR A 162 -13.08 -0.97 -3.54
CA TYR A 162 -12.26 0.24 -3.66
C TYR A 162 -11.06 0.07 -4.60
N CYS A 163 -10.42 -1.12 -4.65
CA CYS A 163 -9.12 -1.30 -5.29
C CYS A 163 -9.20 -1.91 -6.71
N LEU A 164 -10.07 -2.93 -6.93
CA LEU A 164 -10.14 -3.61 -8.22
C LEU A 164 -10.52 -2.71 -9.41
N PRO A 165 -11.33 -1.64 -9.24
CA PRO A 165 -11.60 -0.71 -10.33
C PRO A 165 -10.37 0.03 -10.87
N PHE A 166 -9.27 0.14 -10.13
CA PHE A 166 -8.03 0.76 -10.59
C PHE A 166 -7.15 -0.19 -11.40
N VAL A 167 -7.29 -1.50 -11.16
CA VAL A 167 -6.39 -2.51 -11.69
C VAL A 167 -6.79 -2.87 -13.13
N LYS A 168 -5.86 -2.78 -14.06
CA LYS A 168 -6.05 -3.24 -15.44
C LYS A 168 -6.18 -4.76 -15.51
N VAL A 169 -6.85 -5.30 -16.51
CA VAL A 169 -6.92 -6.75 -16.74
C VAL A 169 -5.50 -7.30 -16.91
N GLY A 170 -5.19 -8.39 -16.21
CA GLY A 170 -3.84 -8.96 -16.09
C GLY A 170 -2.99 -8.34 -14.96
N GLY A 171 -3.45 -7.25 -14.33
CA GLY A 171 -2.83 -6.66 -13.15
C GLY A 171 -3.27 -7.33 -11.85
N ARG A 172 -2.84 -6.78 -10.70
CA ARG A 172 -3.03 -7.39 -9.37
C ARG A 172 -3.47 -6.38 -8.32
N PHE A 173 -4.32 -6.83 -7.42
CA PHE A 173 -4.59 -6.14 -6.16
C PHE A 173 -3.92 -6.90 -5.02
N LEU A 174 -3.13 -6.19 -4.22
CA LEU A 174 -2.39 -6.70 -3.06
C LEU A 174 -2.98 -6.11 -1.77
N ALA A 175 -3.72 -6.93 -1.03
CA ALA A 175 -4.30 -6.53 0.25
C ALA A 175 -3.41 -6.99 1.41
N MET A 176 -2.83 -6.03 2.14
CA MET A 176 -2.05 -6.31 3.34
C MET A 176 -2.97 -6.47 4.55
N LYS A 177 -2.91 -7.63 5.18
CA LYS A 177 -3.79 -8.02 6.29
C LYS A 177 -3.00 -8.54 7.50
N SER A 178 -3.66 -8.57 8.66
CA SER A 178 -3.19 -9.32 9.83
C SER A 178 -3.33 -10.83 9.59
N ALA A 179 -2.77 -11.66 10.48
CA ALA A 179 -2.58 -13.09 10.27
C ALA A 179 -3.84 -13.94 10.04
N LYS A 180 -5.00 -13.53 10.54
CA LYS A 180 -6.25 -14.32 10.45
C LYS A 180 -7.13 -13.80 9.32
N THR A 181 -7.05 -14.39 8.15
CA THR A 181 -7.74 -13.94 6.94
C THR A 181 -8.69 -14.96 6.31
N ASP A 182 -8.74 -16.20 6.78
CA ASP A 182 -9.48 -17.28 6.12
C ASP A 182 -10.98 -16.97 6.02
N ALA A 183 -11.61 -16.56 7.12
CA ALA A 183 -13.03 -16.20 7.12
C ALA A 183 -13.30 -14.98 6.23
N GLU A 184 -12.45 -13.98 6.30
CA GLU A 184 -12.55 -12.75 5.50
C GLU A 184 -12.40 -13.04 3.99
N LEU A 185 -11.50 -13.97 3.66
CA LEU A 185 -11.27 -14.41 2.28
C LEU A 185 -12.48 -15.16 1.72
N GLU A 186 -13.05 -16.12 2.49
CA GLU A 186 -14.25 -16.84 2.10
C GLU A 186 -15.42 -15.88 1.84
N GLU A 187 -15.65 -14.94 2.74
CA GLU A 187 -16.69 -13.93 2.62
C GLU A 187 -16.49 -13.02 1.41
N ALA A 188 -15.25 -12.76 1.00
CA ALA A 188 -14.92 -11.86 -0.09
C ALA A 188 -14.97 -12.52 -1.48
N LYS A 189 -14.99 -13.84 -1.58
CA LYS A 189 -14.89 -14.58 -2.87
C LYS A 189 -15.88 -14.12 -3.92
N ALA A 190 -17.15 -13.99 -3.54
CA ALA A 190 -18.18 -13.58 -4.50
C ALA A 190 -18.02 -12.12 -4.91
N ALA A 191 -17.69 -11.24 -3.97
CA ALA A 191 -17.41 -9.82 -4.24
C ALA A 191 -16.22 -9.66 -5.20
N VAL A 192 -15.12 -10.35 -4.92
CA VAL A 192 -13.92 -10.35 -5.77
C VAL A 192 -14.26 -10.78 -7.20
N ARG A 193 -14.99 -11.89 -7.36
CA ARG A 193 -15.42 -12.39 -8.68
C ARG A 193 -16.31 -11.38 -9.41
N LEU A 194 -17.28 -10.80 -8.72
CA LEU A 194 -18.21 -9.80 -9.29
C LEU A 194 -17.46 -8.56 -9.79
N LEU A 195 -16.37 -8.19 -9.13
CA LEU A 195 -15.54 -7.04 -9.48
C LEU A 195 -14.47 -7.35 -10.54
N GLY A 196 -14.48 -8.55 -11.10
CA GLY A 196 -13.56 -8.97 -12.15
C GLY A 196 -12.24 -9.52 -11.62
N GLY A 197 -12.17 -9.87 -10.34
CA GLY A 197 -11.00 -10.45 -9.70
C GLY A 197 -11.10 -11.97 -9.51
N LYS A 198 -9.94 -12.59 -9.27
CA LYS A 198 -9.77 -13.97 -8.82
C LYS A 198 -8.68 -14.01 -7.77
N THR A 199 -8.92 -14.62 -6.62
CA THR A 199 -7.86 -14.84 -5.62
C THR A 199 -6.82 -15.75 -6.25
N ALA A 200 -5.59 -15.23 -6.41
CA ALA A 200 -4.48 -15.95 -6.99
C ALA A 200 -3.70 -16.71 -5.92
N ALA A 201 -3.38 -16.04 -4.81
CA ALA A 201 -2.62 -16.61 -3.72
C ALA A 201 -2.87 -15.88 -2.39
N VAL A 202 -2.48 -16.56 -1.31
CA VAL A 202 -2.42 -16.02 0.05
C VAL A 202 -1.01 -16.24 0.55
N HIS A 203 -0.28 -15.16 0.79
CA HIS A 203 1.14 -15.21 1.15
C HIS A 203 1.31 -14.87 2.63
N PRO A 204 1.67 -15.84 3.48
CA PRO A 204 2.08 -15.54 4.84
C PRO A 204 3.41 -14.78 4.82
N VAL A 205 3.49 -13.70 5.56
CA VAL A 205 4.71 -12.90 5.73
C VAL A 205 5.13 -12.97 7.19
N ALA A 206 6.33 -13.47 7.43
CA ALA A 206 6.91 -13.55 8.75
C ALA A 206 7.63 -12.24 9.09
N LEU A 207 6.98 -11.40 9.88
CA LEU A 207 7.61 -10.25 10.52
C LEU A 207 7.82 -10.59 12.00
N TYR A 208 8.94 -11.25 12.33
CA TYR A 208 9.19 -11.86 13.62
C TYR A 208 8.87 -10.96 14.83
N GLU A 209 9.09 -9.65 14.71
CA GLU A 209 8.86 -8.68 15.79
C GLU A 209 7.48 -7.99 15.75
N ALA A 210 6.78 -8.02 14.60
CA ALA A 210 5.48 -7.35 14.42
C ALA A 210 4.30 -8.33 14.34
N GLY A 211 4.56 -9.62 14.54
CA GLY A 211 3.58 -10.69 14.39
C GLY A 211 3.33 -11.07 12.93
N ALA A 212 2.57 -12.15 12.74
CA ALA A 212 2.26 -12.66 11.42
C ALA A 212 1.42 -11.65 10.60
N ARG A 213 1.77 -11.52 9.34
CA ARG A 213 1.06 -10.75 8.32
C ARG A 213 0.65 -11.66 7.18
N THR A 214 -0.30 -11.22 6.41
CA THR A 214 -0.75 -11.93 5.21
C THR A 214 -0.94 -10.93 4.08
N VAL A 215 -0.41 -11.25 2.91
CA VAL A 215 -0.73 -10.54 1.68
C VAL A 215 -1.68 -11.41 0.87
N ILE A 216 -2.88 -10.90 0.62
CA ILE A 216 -3.84 -11.55 -0.28
C ILE A 216 -3.63 -10.97 -1.67
N GLU A 217 -3.27 -11.83 -2.61
CA GLU A 217 -3.08 -11.49 -4.01
C GLU A 217 -4.35 -11.82 -4.79
N ILE A 218 -4.91 -10.81 -5.45
CA ILE A 218 -6.09 -10.91 -6.32
C ILE A 218 -5.69 -10.50 -7.72
N GLU A 219 -5.73 -11.44 -8.65
CA GLU A 219 -5.53 -11.20 -10.08
C GLU A 219 -6.78 -10.56 -10.69
N LYS A 220 -6.60 -9.54 -11.53
CA LYS A 220 -7.68 -8.95 -12.31
C LYS A 220 -7.86 -9.72 -13.61
N VAL A 221 -8.91 -10.50 -13.72
CA VAL A 221 -9.16 -11.41 -14.86
C VAL A 221 -10.18 -10.89 -15.85
N SER A 222 -10.98 -9.89 -15.47
CA SER A 222 -11.95 -9.24 -16.36
C SER A 222 -12.23 -7.80 -15.92
N PRO A 223 -12.77 -6.94 -16.79
CA PRO A 223 -13.13 -5.57 -16.43
C PRO A 223 -14.13 -5.52 -15.27
N THR A 224 -13.95 -4.53 -14.37
CA THR A 224 -14.95 -4.26 -13.32
C THR A 224 -16.22 -3.70 -13.96
N PRO A 225 -17.42 -4.24 -13.66
CA PRO A 225 -18.65 -3.70 -14.24
C PRO A 225 -18.86 -2.21 -13.90
N ALA A 226 -19.42 -1.45 -14.83
CA ALA A 226 -19.57 0.01 -14.74
C ALA A 226 -20.36 0.51 -13.50
N LEU A 227 -21.19 -0.38 -12.90
CA LEU A 227 -21.91 -0.10 -11.66
C LEU A 227 -20.96 0.14 -10.47
N TYR A 228 -19.75 -0.42 -10.50
CA TYR A 228 -18.78 -0.37 -9.42
C TYR A 228 -17.60 0.57 -9.73
N PRO A 229 -17.00 1.18 -8.70
CA PRO A 229 -17.36 1.12 -7.27
C PRO A 229 -18.65 1.87 -6.98
N ARG A 230 -19.40 1.42 -5.96
CA ARG A 230 -20.57 2.12 -5.43
C ARG A 230 -20.14 3.28 -4.51
N PRO A 231 -21.04 4.23 -4.14
CA PRO A 231 -20.74 5.24 -3.12
C PRO A 231 -20.30 4.58 -1.78
N SER A 232 -19.34 5.19 -1.07
CA SER A 232 -18.77 4.64 0.17
C SER A 232 -19.79 4.26 1.23
N ALA A 233 -20.81 5.08 1.43
CA ALA A 233 -21.89 4.78 2.38
C ALA A 233 -22.64 3.48 2.03
N LYS A 234 -22.77 3.14 0.73
CA LYS A 234 -23.38 1.90 0.28
C LYS A 234 -22.43 0.72 0.42
N ILE A 235 -21.13 0.93 0.17
CA ILE A 235 -20.10 -0.09 0.35
C ILE A 235 -20.03 -0.52 1.83
N ALA A 236 -19.91 0.44 2.75
CA ALA A 236 -19.79 0.17 4.18
C ALA A 236 -21.08 -0.44 4.78
N ARG A 237 -22.27 0.05 4.38
CA ARG A 237 -23.52 -0.44 4.95
C ARG A 237 -23.98 -1.78 4.37
N PHE A 238 -23.66 -2.03 3.13
CA PHE A 238 -24.09 -3.22 2.37
C PHE A 238 -22.92 -3.78 1.55
N PRO A 239 -21.88 -4.32 2.21
CA PRO A 239 -20.76 -4.96 1.49
C PRO A 239 -21.26 -6.02 0.51
N LEU A 240 -20.57 -6.18 -0.60
CA LEU A 240 -20.91 -7.21 -1.60
C LEU A 240 -20.83 -8.60 -0.96
N LYS A 241 -21.80 -9.47 -1.33
CA LYS A 241 -21.91 -10.85 -0.85
C LYS A 241 -21.55 -11.81 -1.97
#